data_c454ab2a2f0dfbc6b20f3c455d70748b
#
_entry.id   c454ab2a2f0dfbc6b20f3c455d70748b
#
_cell.length_a   1.000
_cell.length_b   1.000
_cell.length_c   1.000
_cell.angle_alpha   90.00
_cell.angle_beta   90.00
_cell.angle_gamma   90.00
#
_symmetry.space_group_name_H-M   'P 1'
#
loop_
_entity.id
_entity.type
_entity.pdbx_description
1 polymer ?
#
loop_
_entity_poly.entity_id
_entity_poly.type
_entity_poly.pdbx_seq_one_letter_code
_entity_poly.pdbx_strand_id
1 'polypeptide(L)' 'MAGAKIIKQLLAERNISVNELAEKLNIKSQSMSNKLYRDSFSFQEMCSICNILNADLKAITRDSQKEFFESIEHNS' A
#
# COMPACT_ATOMS: atom_id res chain seq x y z
N MET A 1 3.13 7.37 -11.80
CA MET A 1 2.24 7.13 -10.68
C MET A 1 2.99 7.24 -9.39
N ALA A 2 2.27 7.41 -8.31
CA ALA A 2 2.90 7.63 -7.02
C ALA A 2 2.70 6.50 -6.02
N GLY A 3 2.27 5.35 -6.49
CA GLY A 3 2.02 4.22 -5.60
C GLY A 3 3.26 3.76 -4.86
N ALA A 4 4.37 3.66 -5.58
CA ALA A 4 5.62 3.24 -4.97
C ALA A 4 6.06 4.21 -3.89
N LYS A 5 5.85 5.50 -4.12
CA LYS A 5 6.24 6.52 -3.15
C LYS A 5 5.45 6.36 -1.85
N ILE A 6 4.16 6.13 -1.98
CA ILE A 6 3.30 5.95 -0.81
C ILE A 6 3.73 4.70 -0.04
N ILE A 7 4.01 3.63 -0.77
CA ILE A 7 4.43 2.38 -0.13
C ILE A 7 5.74 2.58 0.62
N LYS A 8 6.70 3.25 -0.01
CA LYS A 8 7.97 3.48 0.65
C LYS A 8 7.83 4.32 1.91
N GLN A 9 6.93 5.31 1.87
CA GLN A 9 6.67 6.13 3.05
C GLN A 9 6.05 5.30 4.16
N LEU A 10 5.11 4.42 3.81
CA LEU A 10 4.49 3.55 4.81
C LEU A 10 5.47 2.57 5.40
N LEU A 11 6.35 2.01 4.58
CA LEU A 11 7.36 1.09 5.07
C LEU A 11 8.27 1.79 6.08
N ALA A 12 8.65 3.02 5.77
CA ALA A 12 9.48 3.80 6.69
C ALA A 12 8.74 4.07 7.98
N GLU A 13 7.48 4.44 7.87
CA GLU A 13 6.65 4.74 9.03
C GLU A 13 6.51 3.53 9.95
N ARG A 14 6.34 2.34 9.36
CA ARG A 14 6.16 1.11 10.12
C ARG A 14 7.46 0.39 10.42
N ASN A 15 8.56 0.94 9.93
CA ASN A 15 9.88 0.33 10.12
C ASN A 15 9.90 -1.11 9.60
N ILE A 16 9.37 -1.30 8.42
CA ILE A 16 9.29 -2.60 7.77
C ILE A 16 10.09 -2.56 6.47
N SER A 17 10.85 -3.61 6.21
CA SER A 17 11.66 -3.67 5.00
C SER A 17 10.84 -4.17 3.82
N VAL A 18 11.38 -3.97 2.62
CA VAL A 18 10.76 -4.49 1.40
C VAL A 18 10.67 -6.02 1.47
N ASN A 19 11.70 -6.65 2.02
CA ASN A 19 11.70 -8.10 2.15
C ASN A 19 10.57 -8.57 3.06
N GLU A 20 10.37 -7.89 4.16
CA GLU A 20 9.28 -8.23 5.07
C GLU A 20 7.93 -8.07 4.41
N LEU A 21 7.75 -7.00 3.64
CA LEU A 21 6.50 -6.79 2.94
C LEU A 21 6.26 -7.89 1.92
N ALA A 22 7.30 -8.27 1.18
CA ALA A 22 7.17 -9.34 0.20
C ALA A 22 6.76 -10.63 0.87
N GLU A 23 7.35 -10.90 2.02
CA GLU A 23 7.01 -12.09 2.80
C GLU A 23 5.53 -12.10 3.18
N LYS A 24 5.05 -10.98 3.67
CA LYS A 24 3.66 -10.86 4.09
C LYS A 24 2.70 -11.00 2.92
N LEU A 25 3.13 -10.60 1.74
CA LEU A 25 2.34 -10.75 0.53
C LEU A 25 2.52 -12.11 -0.13
N ASN A 26 3.44 -12.91 0.41
CA ASN A 26 3.72 -14.23 -0.12
C ASN A 26 4.25 -14.18 -1.55
N ILE A 27 5.11 -13.22 -1.82
CA ILE A 27 5.78 -13.10 -3.12
C ILE A 27 7.27 -12.96 -2.88
N LYS A 28 8.05 -13.10 -3.93
CA LYS A 28 9.49 -12.99 -3.82
C LYS A 28 9.92 -11.55 -3.69
N SER A 29 10.99 -11.32 -2.93
CA SER A 29 11.54 -9.98 -2.76
C SER A 29 11.85 -9.32 -4.11
N GLN A 30 12.37 -10.11 -5.04
CA GLN A 30 12.71 -9.58 -6.36
C GLN A 30 11.47 -9.07 -7.07
N SER A 31 10.36 -9.79 -6.96
CA SER A 31 9.09 -9.36 -7.55
C SER A 31 8.62 -8.06 -6.95
N MET A 32 8.73 -7.93 -5.63
CA MET A 32 8.33 -6.72 -4.94
C MET A 32 9.20 -5.54 -5.37
N SER A 33 10.51 -5.76 -5.44
CA SER A 33 11.44 -4.72 -5.86
C SER A 33 11.15 -4.25 -7.29
N ASN A 34 10.84 -5.19 -8.17
CA ASN A 34 10.52 -4.86 -9.55
C ASN A 34 9.24 -4.03 -9.64
N LYS A 35 8.24 -4.38 -8.85
CA LYS A 35 7.00 -3.61 -8.82
C LYS A 35 7.25 -2.18 -8.34
N LEU A 36 8.07 -2.03 -7.33
CA LEU A 36 8.42 -0.71 -6.82
C LEU A 36 9.20 0.09 -7.86
N TYR A 37 10.11 -0.57 -8.53
CA TYR A 37 10.91 0.10 -9.55
C TYR A 37 10.05 0.59 -10.70
N ARG A 38 9.11 -0.23 -11.15
CA ARG A 38 8.23 0.12 -12.24
C ARG A 38 7.06 1.00 -11.80
N ASP A 39 6.83 1.07 -10.50
CA ASP A 39 5.71 1.80 -9.93
C ASP A 39 4.41 1.28 -10.54
N SER A 40 4.29 -0.05 -10.61
CA SER A 40 3.16 -0.66 -11.28
C SER A 40 2.33 -1.46 -10.28
N PHE A 41 1.39 -0.78 -9.68
CA PHE A 41 0.50 -1.38 -8.70
C PHE A 41 -0.95 -1.14 -9.10
N SER A 42 -1.76 -2.17 -9.02
CA SER A 42 -3.19 -2.01 -9.21
C SER A 42 -3.79 -1.43 -7.93
N PHE A 43 -4.99 -0.93 -8.04
CA PHE A 43 -5.67 -0.40 -6.85
C PHE A 43 -5.84 -1.49 -5.79
N GLN A 44 -6.17 -2.71 -6.23
CA GLN A 44 -6.33 -3.82 -5.30
C GLN A 44 -5.03 -4.14 -4.59
N GLU A 45 -3.93 -4.10 -5.32
CA GLU A 45 -2.63 -4.34 -4.71
C GLU A 45 -2.31 -3.27 -3.67
N MET A 46 -2.62 -2.02 -3.98
CA MET A 46 -2.40 -0.94 -3.04
C MET A 46 -3.23 -1.13 -1.79
N CYS A 47 -4.49 -1.54 -1.94
CA CYS A 47 -5.36 -1.79 -0.80
C CYS A 47 -4.82 -2.93 0.07
N SER A 48 -4.33 -3.99 -0.55
CA SER A 48 -3.77 -5.12 0.19
C SER A 48 -2.53 -4.71 0.97
N ILE A 49 -1.66 -3.94 0.32
CA ILE A 49 -0.44 -3.47 0.97
C ILE A 49 -0.78 -2.56 2.15
N CYS A 50 -1.71 -1.63 1.94
CA CYS A 50 -2.12 -0.72 3.01
C CYS A 50 -2.72 -1.50 4.17
N ASN A 51 -3.53 -2.51 3.87
CA ASN A 51 -4.13 -3.33 4.91
C ASN A 51 -3.07 -4.04 5.75
N ILE A 52 -2.05 -4.59 5.08
CA ILE A 52 -0.95 -5.25 5.77
C ILE A 52 -0.20 -4.27 6.66
N LEU A 53 -0.04 -3.05 6.19
CA LEU A 53 0.69 -2.02 6.93
C LEU A 53 -0.20 -1.24 7.89
N ASN A 54 -1.43 -1.71 8.09
CA ASN A 54 -2.40 -1.10 9.00
C ASN A 54 -2.66 0.36 8.64
N ALA A 55 -2.96 0.60 7.38
CA ALA A 55 -3.23 1.93 6.85
C ALA A 55 -4.45 1.87 5.94
N ASP A 56 -5.09 3.02 5.78
CA ASP A 56 -6.23 3.14 4.87
C ASP A 56 -5.79 3.84 3.61
N LEU A 57 -6.31 3.38 2.49
CA LEU A 57 -6.08 4.04 1.22
C LEU A 57 -7.37 4.78 0.88
N LYS A 58 -7.31 6.09 0.85
CA LYS A 58 -8.52 6.87 0.64
C LYS A 58 -8.25 8.13 -0.15
N ALA A 59 -9.33 8.66 -0.72
CA ALA A 59 -9.30 9.93 -1.43
C ALA A 59 -9.99 10.97 -0.55
N ILE A 60 -9.43 12.17 -0.50
CA ILE A 60 -9.99 13.25 0.29
C ILE A 60 -10.23 14.43 -0.64
N THR A 61 -11.46 14.95 -0.66
CA THR A 61 -11.74 16.10 -1.49
C THR A 61 -11.05 17.33 -0.91
N ARG A 62 -10.48 18.14 -1.77
CA ARG A 62 -9.68 19.28 -1.30
C ARG A 62 -10.53 20.37 -0.68
N ASP A 63 -11.72 20.57 -1.21
CA ASP A 63 -12.57 21.66 -0.74
C ASP A 63 -13.38 21.29 0.49
N SER A 64 -13.97 20.11 0.53
CA SER A 64 -14.86 19.73 1.63
C SER A 64 -14.21 18.80 2.65
N GLN A 65 -13.02 18.30 2.34
CA GLN A 65 -12.30 17.37 3.23
C GLN A 65 -13.08 16.10 3.51
N LYS A 66 -13.92 15.69 2.58
CA LYS A 66 -14.65 14.44 2.72
C LYS A 66 -13.76 13.29 2.30
N GLU A 67 -13.87 12.19 3.02
CA GLU A 67 -13.03 11.02 2.79
C GLU A 67 -13.84 9.91 2.14
N PHE A 68 -13.25 9.29 1.13
CA PHE A 68 -13.88 8.17 0.42
C PHE A 68 -12.86 7.03 0.34
N PHE A 69 -13.25 5.85 0.74
CA PHE A 69 -12.35 4.72 0.68
C PHE A 69 -13.13 3.42 0.60
N GLU A 70 -12.44 2.41 0.10
CA GLU A 70 -13.02 1.10 -0.03
C GLU A 70 -12.79 0.40 1.30
N SER A 71 -13.86 -0.04 1.92
CA SER A 71 -13.74 -0.74 3.18
C SER A 71 -13.26 -2.15 2.92
N ILE A 72 -12.09 -2.44 3.41
CA ILE A 72 -11.63 -3.77 3.28
C ILE A 72 -12.12 -4.49 4.46
N GLU A 73 -12.93 -5.34 4.33
CA GLU A 73 -13.59 -5.87 5.27
C GLU A 73 -13.02 -6.60 6.20
N HIS A 74 -12.91 -6.33 7.04
CA HIS A 74 -12.44 -7.07 8.01
C HIS A 74 -13.51 -7.24 8.94
N ASN A 75 -14.13 -7.53 8.87
CA ASN A 75 -14.93 -7.68 9.59
C ASN A 75 -15.05 -7.94 10.52
N SER A 76 -14.93 -7.69 10.69
CA SER A 76 -14.89 -7.75 11.75
C SER A 76 -15.62 -8.26 12.28
#